data_208864a80526776ba8c22bedef912fd6
#
_entry.id   208864a80526776ba8c22bedef912fd6
#
_cell.length_a   1.000
_cell.length_b   1.000
_cell.length_c   1.000
_cell.angle_alpha   90.00
_cell.angle_beta   90.00
_cell.angle_gamma   90.00
#
_symmetry.space_group_name_H-M   'P 1'
#
loop_
_entity.id
_entity.type
_entity.pdbx_description
1 polymer ?
#
loop_
_entity_poly.entity_id
_entity_poly.type
_entity_poly.pdbx_seq_one_letter_code
_entity_poly.pdbx_strand_id
1 'polypeptide(L)'
;MKRFLTFLLVLGLLISYSATALAAPSASADYNEEAEARKSLPVQTNEIANWPTGPDLGAEAAYLLEANTGTVLYAKNMDEKLYPASTTKILTCLIAVENCSMDEVITFSHDAVFSLESGSSNIGIDPGQSMTLRECLYGILVGSANEVANAVAEHIAGSIDAFADMMNEKAAELGCTNSHFVNPHGLHDENHYTTAHDLALIARAFFQNEQLAKIGNTGNYHFEATKTQPDDFYIRNKHQLISGEIAYEGIKGGKTCLLYTSDAADDL
;
A
#
# COMPACT_ATOMS: atom_id res chain seq x y z
N MET A 1 -23.60 13.07 82.27
CA MET A 1 -23.58 13.20 80.82
C MET A 1 -22.44 12.28 80.23
N LYS A 2 -22.82 11.08 79.82
CA LYS A 2 -21.87 10.11 79.24
C LYS A 2 -22.32 9.88 77.80
N ARG A 3 -21.46 10.24 76.81
CA ARG A 3 -21.67 9.96 75.41
C ARG A 3 -21.19 8.54 75.11
N PHE A 4 -22.08 7.67 74.71
CA PHE A 4 -21.78 6.39 74.14
C PHE A 4 -21.37 6.54 72.70
N LEU A 5 -20.16 6.11 72.33
CA LEU A 5 -19.66 6.05 71.01
C LEU A 5 -19.88 4.63 70.49
N THR A 6 -20.79 4.46 69.56
CA THR A 6 -21.09 3.16 68.96
C THR A 6 -20.14 2.99 67.77
N PHE A 7 -19.20 2.04 67.88
CA PHE A 7 -18.36 1.61 66.76
C PHE A 7 -19.15 0.63 65.90
N LEU A 8 -19.46 1.04 64.68
CA LEU A 8 -20.03 0.14 63.66
C LEU A 8 -18.86 -0.51 62.90
N LEU A 9 -18.66 -1.81 63.11
CA LEU A 9 -17.70 -2.63 62.39
C LEU A 9 -18.35 -3.01 61.05
N VAL A 10 -17.97 -2.35 59.97
CA VAL A 10 -18.34 -2.76 58.61
C VAL A 10 -17.34 -3.83 58.15
N LEU A 11 -17.78 -5.08 58.18
CA LEU A 11 -17.06 -6.20 57.62
C LEU A 11 -17.22 -6.17 56.09
N GLY A 12 -16.27 -5.54 55.39
CA GLY A 12 -16.21 -5.57 53.96
C GLY A 12 -15.76 -6.95 53.47
N LEU A 13 -16.70 -7.71 52.90
CA LEU A 13 -16.39 -8.90 52.13
C LEU A 13 -15.70 -8.41 50.82
N LEU A 14 -14.38 -8.54 50.75
CA LEU A 14 -13.60 -8.48 49.52
C LEU A 14 -13.90 -9.74 48.70
N ILE A 15 -14.90 -9.67 47.82
CA ILE A 15 -15.06 -10.65 46.78
C ILE A 15 -13.96 -10.32 45.74
N SER A 16 -12.88 -11.07 45.77
CA SER A 16 -11.87 -11.07 44.72
C SER A 16 -12.49 -11.64 43.45
N TYR A 17 -13.03 -10.79 42.59
CA TYR A 17 -13.28 -11.15 41.21
C TYR A 17 -11.91 -11.29 40.56
N SER A 18 -11.46 -12.54 40.41
CA SER A 18 -10.42 -12.87 39.45
C SER A 18 -11.06 -12.63 38.08
N ALA A 19 -10.95 -11.42 37.58
CA ALA A 19 -11.11 -11.19 36.15
C ALA A 19 -9.98 -11.98 35.49
N THR A 20 -10.29 -13.16 34.99
CA THR A 20 -9.52 -13.74 33.91
C THR A 20 -9.68 -12.75 32.77
N ALA A 21 -8.68 -11.89 32.63
CA ALA A 21 -8.51 -11.16 31.40
C ALA A 21 -8.38 -12.23 30.31
N LEU A 22 -9.45 -12.51 29.58
CA LEU A 22 -9.32 -13.09 28.26
C LEU A 22 -8.45 -12.07 27.53
N ALA A 23 -7.18 -12.41 27.29
CA ALA A 23 -6.36 -11.67 26.38
C ALA A 23 -7.14 -11.63 25.08
N ALA A 24 -7.44 -10.43 24.58
CA ALA A 24 -7.94 -10.28 23.22
C ALA A 24 -6.98 -11.04 22.32
N PRO A 25 -7.47 -11.84 21.35
CA PRO A 25 -6.61 -12.53 20.43
C PRO A 25 -5.67 -11.49 19.80
N SER A 26 -4.36 -11.75 19.81
CA SER A 26 -3.42 -10.82 19.21
C SER A 26 -3.74 -10.72 17.73
N ALA A 27 -3.73 -9.54 17.14
CA ALA A 27 -4.01 -9.30 15.72
C ALA A 27 -3.16 -10.23 14.80
N SER A 28 -2.00 -10.68 15.28
CA SER A 28 -1.15 -11.68 14.60
C SER A 28 -1.72 -13.12 14.64
N ALA A 29 -2.50 -13.49 15.66
CA ALA A 29 -3.11 -14.82 15.75
C ALA A 29 -4.30 -14.92 14.78
N ASP A 30 -5.15 -13.91 14.74
CA ASP A 30 -6.29 -13.83 13.80
C ASP A 30 -5.82 -13.79 12.35
N TYR A 31 -4.78 -13.01 12.04
CA TYR A 31 -4.17 -12.97 10.70
C TYR A 31 -3.67 -14.35 10.24
N ASN A 32 -3.03 -15.13 11.12
CA ASN A 32 -2.56 -16.46 10.77
C ASN A 32 -3.70 -17.45 10.54
N GLU A 33 -4.76 -17.40 11.36
CA GLU A 33 -5.94 -18.26 11.22
C GLU A 33 -6.68 -17.97 9.91
N GLU A 34 -6.88 -16.69 9.58
CA GLU A 34 -7.45 -16.29 8.30
C GLU A 34 -6.58 -16.68 7.10
N ALA A 35 -5.26 -16.52 7.19
CA ALA A 35 -4.35 -16.92 6.14
C ALA A 35 -4.38 -18.44 5.90
N GLU A 36 -4.51 -19.26 6.97
CA GLU A 36 -4.70 -20.72 6.84
C GLU A 36 -6.05 -21.06 6.20
N ALA A 37 -7.14 -20.38 6.61
CA ALA A 37 -8.46 -20.58 6.01
C ALA A 37 -8.45 -20.24 4.51
N ARG A 38 -7.78 -19.15 4.13
CA ARG A 38 -7.64 -18.72 2.72
C ARG A 38 -6.88 -19.72 1.85
N LYS A 39 -6.03 -20.60 2.40
CA LYS A 39 -5.36 -21.67 1.64
C LYS A 39 -6.35 -22.66 0.99
N SER A 40 -7.55 -22.78 1.54
CA SER A 40 -8.61 -23.65 1.00
C SER A 40 -9.39 -23.02 -0.18
N LEU A 41 -9.18 -21.73 -0.49
CA LEU A 41 -9.85 -21.07 -1.60
C LEU A 41 -9.42 -21.69 -2.95
N PRO A 42 -10.34 -21.81 -3.90
CA PRO A 42 -10.07 -22.45 -5.20
C PRO A 42 -8.93 -21.77 -5.97
N VAL A 43 -8.02 -22.57 -6.51
CA VAL A 43 -6.97 -22.13 -7.44
C VAL A 43 -7.48 -22.43 -8.86
N GLN A 44 -7.88 -21.38 -9.57
CA GLN A 44 -8.53 -21.50 -10.89
C GLN A 44 -7.65 -22.18 -11.93
N THR A 45 -6.33 -21.98 -11.89
CA THR A 45 -5.40 -22.64 -12.81
C THR A 45 -5.25 -24.14 -12.56
N ASN A 46 -5.65 -24.67 -11.39
CA ASN A 46 -5.65 -26.11 -11.12
C ASN A 46 -6.75 -26.86 -11.91
N GLU A 47 -7.74 -26.14 -12.44
CA GLU A 47 -8.79 -26.70 -13.30
C GLU A 47 -8.35 -26.84 -14.75
N ILE A 48 -7.21 -26.29 -15.14
CA ILE A 48 -6.70 -26.35 -16.50
C ILE A 48 -6.05 -27.73 -16.73
N ALA A 49 -6.58 -28.47 -17.70
CA ALA A 49 -6.09 -29.81 -18.02
C ALA A 49 -4.58 -29.78 -18.39
N ASN A 50 -3.80 -30.66 -17.76
CA ASN A 50 -2.35 -30.78 -17.92
C ASN A 50 -1.53 -29.54 -17.44
N TRP A 51 -2.13 -28.63 -16.67
CA TRP A 51 -1.40 -27.52 -16.05
C TRP A 51 -0.82 -27.97 -14.69
N PRO A 52 0.37 -27.51 -14.30
CA PRO A 52 0.93 -27.83 -12.98
C PRO A 52 0.04 -27.31 -11.87
N THR A 53 -0.19 -28.13 -10.85
CA THR A 53 -0.89 -27.70 -9.63
C THR A 53 -0.08 -26.61 -8.94
N GLY A 54 -0.71 -25.46 -8.71
CA GLY A 54 -0.09 -24.34 -8.00
C GLY A 54 -0.04 -24.56 -6.47
N PRO A 55 0.78 -23.77 -5.76
CA PRO A 55 0.87 -23.84 -4.31
C PRO A 55 -0.40 -23.28 -3.63
N ASP A 56 -0.70 -23.78 -2.43
CA ASP A 56 -1.74 -23.23 -1.57
C ASP A 56 -1.19 -21.96 -0.89
N LEU A 57 -1.72 -20.79 -1.27
CA LEU A 57 -1.31 -19.50 -0.74
C LEU A 57 -2.28 -19.01 0.34
N GLY A 58 -1.76 -18.43 1.42
CA GLY A 58 -2.55 -17.74 2.44
C GLY A 58 -3.10 -16.37 1.99
N ALA A 59 -2.74 -15.90 0.78
CA ALA A 59 -3.32 -14.70 0.18
C ALA A 59 -4.77 -14.94 -0.22
N GLU A 60 -5.62 -13.92 -0.07
CA GLU A 60 -7.03 -13.96 -0.47
C GLU A 60 -7.19 -14.07 -1.99
N ALA A 61 -6.41 -13.29 -2.73
CA ALA A 61 -6.31 -13.38 -4.18
C ALA A 61 -4.84 -13.37 -4.61
N ALA A 62 -4.53 -14.03 -5.73
CA ALA A 62 -3.20 -14.03 -6.31
C ALA A 62 -3.25 -14.28 -7.81
N TYR A 63 -2.37 -13.60 -8.55
CA TYR A 63 -2.24 -13.76 -9.98
C TYR A 63 -0.78 -13.71 -10.40
N LEU A 64 -0.35 -14.66 -11.20
CA LEU A 64 0.99 -14.73 -11.77
C LEU A 64 0.88 -14.87 -13.29
N LEU A 65 1.52 -13.96 -14.01
CA LEU A 65 1.63 -14.01 -15.45
C LEU A 65 3.08 -13.96 -15.92
N GLU A 66 3.34 -14.53 -17.09
CA GLU A 66 4.59 -14.30 -17.81
C GLU A 66 4.53 -12.93 -18.51
N ALA A 67 5.49 -12.06 -18.18
CA ALA A 67 5.40 -10.64 -18.51
C ALA A 67 5.43 -10.33 -20.03
N ASN A 68 6.12 -11.13 -20.86
CA ASN A 68 6.22 -10.86 -22.29
C ASN A 68 4.96 -11.33 -23.03
N THR A 69 4.52 -12.55 -22.77
CA THR A 69 3.40 -13.17 -23.49
C THR A 69 2.04 -12.86 -22.87
N GLY A 70 1.99 -12.56 -21.56
CA GLY A 70 0.76 -12.45 -20.80
C GLY A 70 0.16 -13.80 -20.42
N THR A 71 0.89 -14.90 -20.61
CA THR A 71 0.41 -16.23 -20.24
C THR A 71 0.19 -16.31 -18.74
N VAL A 72 -1.01 -16.76 -18.34
CA VAL A 72 -1.36 -16.96 -16.93
C VAL A 72 -0.70 -18.23 -16.42
N LEU A 73 0.10 -18.10 -15.37
CA LEU A 73 0.81 -19.21 -14.74
C LEU A 73 0.13 -19.69 -13.47
N TYR A 74 -0.52 -18.78 -12.74
CA TYR A 74 -1.26 -19.05 -11.53
C TYR A 74 -2.39 -18.03 -11.35
N ALA A 75 -3.58 -18.51 -10.99
CA ALA A 75 -4.72 -17.65 -10.66
C ALA A 75 -5.50 -18.22 -9.49
N LYS A 76 -5.74 -17.39 -8.50
CA LYS A 76 -6.55 -17.67 -7.32
C LYS A 76 -7.41 -16.46 -7.04
N ASN A 77 -8.74 -16.64 -6.99
CA ASN A 77 -9.69 -15.57 -6.68
C ASN A 77 -9.40 -14.26 -7.46
N MET A 78 -9.01 -14.42 -8.73
CA MET A 78 -8.33 -13.38 -9.51
C MET A 78 -9.20 -12.16 -9.81
N ASP A 79 -10.53 -12.32 -9.80
CA ASP A 79 -11.50 -11.28 -10.15
C ASP A 79 -12.20 -10.66 -8.91
N GLU A 80 -11.80 -11.07 -7.71
CA GLU A 80 -12.32 -10.49 -6.47
C GLU A 80 -11.87 -9.03 -6.32
N LYS A 81 -12.83 -8.15 -6.01
CA LYS A 81 -12.55 -6.73 -5.77
C LYS A 81 -11.99 -6.53 -4.38
N LEU A 82 -10.75 -6.10 -4.33
CA LEU A 82 -10.01 -5.85 -3.09
C LEU A 82 -9.45 -4.43 -3.08
N TYR A 83 -9.16 -3.92 -1.90
CA TYR A 83 -8.55 -2.60 -1.73
C TYR A 83 -7.04 -2.68 -2.04
N PRO A 84 -6.55 -1.93 -3.06
CA PRO A 84 -5.15 -2.02 -3.49
C PRO A 84 -4.17 -1.38 -2.51
N ALA A 85 -4.63 -0.46 -1.67
CA ALA A 85 -3.78 0.38 -0.83
C ALA A 85 -2.59 0.95 -1.64
N SER A 86 -1.39 0.99 -1.07
CA SER A 86 -0.20 1.57 -1.71
C SER A 86 0.28 0.88 -3.00
N THR A 87 -0.32 -0.25 -3.43
CA THR A 87 -0.03 -0.79 -4.76
C THR A 87 -0.63 0.07 -5.88
N THR A 88 -1.63 0.91 -5.59
CA THR A 88 -2.16 1.97 -6.47
C THR A 88 -1.05 2.82 -7.08
N LYS A 89 0.01 3.09 -6.32
CA LYS A 89 1.11 3.98 -6.72
C LYS A 89 1.89 3.52 -7.95
N ILE A 90 1.79 2.23 -8.33
CA ILE A 90 2.41 1.76 -9.59
C ILE A 90 1.69 2.37 -10.81
N LEU A 91 0.36 2.51 -10.74
CA LEU A 91 -0.43 3.17 -11.79
C LEU A 91 -0.14 4.68 -11.82
N THR A 92 -0.07 5.32 -10.65
CA THR A 92 0.31 6.74 -10.53
C THR A 92 1.66 7.03 -11.16
N CYS A 93 2.67 6.19 -10.87
CA CYS A 93 4.00 6.35 -11.45
C CYS A 93 4.02 6.08 -12.96
N LEU A 94 3.23 5.13 -13.45
CA LEU A 94 3.11 4.85 -14.88
C LEU A 94 2.54 6.06 -15.62
N ILE A 95 1.46 6.65 -15.14
CA ILE A 95 0.87 7.87 -15.72
C ILE A 95 1.87 9.03 -15.66
N ALA A 96 2.60 9.16 -14.55
CA ALA A 96 3.56 10.24 -14.37
C ALA A 96 4.67 10.23 -15.43
N VAL A 97 5.27 9.08 -15.73
CA VAL A 97 6.34 9.00 -16.75
C VAL A 97 5.83 9.10 -18.19
N GLU A 98 4.54 8.89 -18.41
CA GLU A 98 3.90 9.08 -19.72
C GLU A 98 3.56 10.55 -20.00
N ASN A 99 3.40 11.37 -18.97
CA ASN A 99 2.93 12.76 -19.10
C ASN A 99 4.01 13.81 -18.79
N CYS A 100 5.06 13.47 -18.05
CA CYS A 100 6.11 14.40 -17.63
C CYS A 100 7.51 13.88 -17.95
N SER A 101 8.44 14.81 -18.17
CA SER A 101 9.86 14.46 -18.25
C SER A 101 10.43 14.17 -16.85
N MET A 102 11.46 13.32 -16.78
CA MET A 102 12.08 12.95 -15.50
C MET A 102 12.72 14.14 -14.74
N ASP A 103 13.11 15.17 -15.46
CA ASP A 103 13.76 16.36 -14.89
C ASP A 103 12.76 17.53 -14.70
N GLU A 104 11.48 17.29 -14.95
CA GLU A 104 10.40 18.25 -14.71
C GLU A 104 10.24 18.51 -13.23
N VAL A 105 10.12 19.79 -12.85
CA VAL A 105 10.06 20.22 -11.45
C VAL A 105 8.62 20.27 -10.97
N ILE A 106 8.34 19.55 -9.92
CA ILE A 106 7.04 19.46 -9.26
C ILE A 106 7.10 20.22 -7.96
N THR A 107 6.19 21.19 -7.76
CA THR A 107 6.08 21.99 -6.54
C THR A 107 4.93 21.47 -5.68
N PHE A 108 5.19 21.31 -4.40
CA PHE A 108 4.24 20.76 -3.43
C PHE A 108 3.28 21.84 -2.95
N SER A 109 2.00 21.65 -3.19
CA SER A 109 0.93 22.50 -2.68
C SER A 109 0.71 22.24 -1.19
N HIS A 110 0.00 23.15 -0.52
CA HIS A 110 -0.48 22.92 0.85
C HIS A 110 -1.39 21.69 0.91
N ASP A 111 -2.28 21.55 -0.05
CA ASP A 111 -3.27 20.49 -0.07
C ASP A 111 -2.64 19.12 -0.36
N ALA A 112 -1.65 19.06 -1.26
CA ALA A 112 -0.90 17.82 -1.50
C ALA A 112 -0.29 17.24 -0.21
N VAL A 113 0.17 18.11 0.70
CA VAL A 113 0.85 17.72 1.93
C VAL A 113 -0.11 17.47 3.09
N PHE A 114 -1.10 18.34 3.30
CA PHE A 114 -1.92 18.35 4.51
C PHE A 114 -3.35 17.81 4.35
N SER A 115 -3.79 17.41 3.15
CA SER A 115 -5.10 16.77 2.97
C SER A 115 -5.11 15.28 3.37
N LEU A 116 -3.97 14.74 3.77
CA LEU A 116 -3.78 13.33 4.06
C LEU A 116 -4.08 12.98 5.52
N GLU A 117 -4.51 11.75 5.74
CA GLU A 117 -4.72 11.22 7.08
C GLU A 117 -3.43 11.21 7.91
N SER A 118 -3.55 11.58 9.19
CA SER A 118 -2.43 11.54 10.13
C SER A 118 -1.87 10.12 10.26
N GLY A 119 -0.54 9.99 10.24
CA GLY A 119 0.14 8.69 10.32
C GLY A 119 0.24 7.94 8.99
N SER A 120 -0.34 8.45 7.91
CA SER A 120 -0.15 7.86 6.58
C SER A 120 1.31 8.00 6.10
N SER A 121 1.74 7.10 5.18
CA SER A 121 3.13 7.09 4.69
C SER A 121 3.50 8.39 3.98
N ASN A 122 4.57 9.05 4.45
CA ASN A 122 5.14 10.27 3.86
C ASN A 122 6.67 10.24 3.96
N ILE A 123 7.35 11.17 3.31
CA ILE A 123 8.80 11.40 3.41
C ILE A 123 9.13 12.80 3.96
N GLY A 124 8.13 13.55 4.39
CA GLY A 124 8.28 14.80 5.13
C GLY A 124 8.56 16.03 4.27
N ILE A 125 8.02 16.11 3.06
CA ILE A 125 8.16 17.29 2.20
C ILE A 125 7.18 18.38 2.62
N ASP A 126 7.68 19.61 2.75
CA ASP A 126 6.88 20.77 3.14
C ASP A 126 6.23 21.50 1.94
N PRO A 127 5.10 22.18 2.14
CA PRO A 127 4.49 23.01 1.11
C PRO A 127 5.45 24.07 0.58
N GLY A 128 5.47 24.26 -0.73
CA GLY A 128 6.36 25.22 -1.42
C GLY A 128 7.74 24.65 -1.77
N GLN A 129 8.11 23.51 -1.22
CA GLN A 129 9.28 22.76 -1.70
C GLN A 129 9.03 22.20 -3.10
N SER A 130 10.09 21.85 -3.80
CA SER A 130 10.02 21.32 -5.16
C SER A 130 11.08 20.24 -5.36
N MET A 131 10.69 19.20 -6.09
CA MET A 131 11.57 18.10 -6.50
C MET A 131 11.38 17.80 -7.98
N THR A 132 12.36 17.16 -8.61
CA THR A 132 12.19 16.61 -9.95
C THR A 132 11.22 15.43 -9.94
N LEU A 133 10.57 15.15 -11.10
CA LEU A 133 9.73 13.94 -11.21
C LEU A 133 10.53 12.69 -10.81
N ARG A 134 11.79 12.60 -11.21
CA ARG A 134 12.68 11.48 -10.83
C ARG A 134 12.74 11.27 -9.31
N GLU A 135 12.95 12.33 -8.54
CA GLU A 135 12.97 12.29 -7.07
C GLU A 135 11.59 11.93 -6.51
N CYS A 136 10.53 12.50 -7.08
CA CYS A 136 9.15 12.16 -6.71
C CYS A 136 8.89 10.65 -6.88
N LEU A 137 9.30 10.05 -8.01
CA LEU A 137 9.14 8.62 -8.24
C LEU A 137 9.90 7.75 -7.23
N TYR A 138 11.11 8.17 -6.81
CA TYR A 138 11.80 7.50 -5.70
C TYR A 138 11.03 7.65 -4.38
N GLY A 139 10.52 8.83 -4.07
CA GLY A 139 9.66 9.05 -2.89
C GLY A 139 8.43 8.14 -2.87
N ILE A 140 7.74 8.04 -4.00
CA ILE A 140 6.53 7.22 -4.16
C ILE A 140 6.81 5.71 -4.08
N LEU A 141 7.83 5.21 -4.78
CA LEU A 141 8.06 3.77 -4.90
C LEU A 141 8.86 3.19 -3.74
N VAL A 142 9.87 3.90 -3.26
CA VAL A 142 10.75 3.46 -2.16
C VAL A 142 10.18 3.82 -0.80
N GLY A 143 9.78 5.10 -0.61
CA GLY A 143 9.22 5.63 0.64
C GLY A 143 7.72 5.36 0.81
N SER A 144 7.02 5.06 -0.29
CA SER A 144 5.55 4.96 -0.34
C SER A 144 4.85 6.30 0.00
N ALA A 145 5.47 7.44 -0.32
CA ALA A 145 5.04 8.78 0.03
C ALA A 145 3.70 9.16 -0.60
N ASN A 146 2.70 9.48 0.24
CA ASN A 146 1.37 9.85 -0.21
C ASN A 146 1.31 11.30 -0.67
N GLU A 147 1.97 12.22 0.06
CA GLU A 147 2.06 13.65 -0.29
C GLU A 147 2.75 13.85 -1.65
N VAL A 148 3.73 13.03 -1.93
CA VAL A 148 4.42 13.08 -3.22
C VAL A 148 3.51 12.58 -4.35
N ALA A 149 2.72 11.54 -4.11
CA ALA A 149 1.73 11.06 -5.09
C ALA A 149 0.66 12.12 -5.37
N ASN A 150 0.19 12.85 -4.35
CA ASN A 150 -0.73 13.97 -4.51
C ASN A 150 -0.11 15.11 -5.33
N ALA A 151 1.11 15.53 -4.99
CA ALA A 151 1.79 16.63 -5.70
C ALA A 151 2.00 16.29 -7.20
N VAL A 152 2.35 15.05 -7.51
CA VAL A 152 2.47 14.56 -8.89
C VAL A 152 1.11 14.59 -9.59
N ALA A 153 0.05 14.13 -8.93
CA ALA A 153 -1.30 14.13 -9.49
C ALA A 153 -1.82 15.55 -9.76
N GLU A 154 -1.65 16.48 -8.82
CA GLU A 154 -2.02 17.89 -8.99
C GLU A 154 -1.22 18.55 -10.12
N HIS A 155 0.07 18.27 -10.23
CA HIS A 155 0.92 18.82 -11.28
C HIS A 155 0.47 18.38 -12.68
N ILE A 156 0.10 17.11 -12.85
CA ILE A 156 -0.28 16.55 -14.15
C ILE A 156 -1.70 16.94 -14.55
N ALA A 157 -2.66 16.81 -13.65
CA ALA A 157 -4.08 16.92 -13.94
C ALA A 157 -4.75 18.17 -13.35
N GLY A 158 -4.06 18.91 -12.50
CA GLY A 158 -4.58 20.09 -11.81
C GLY A 158 -5.43 19.79 -10.58
N SER A 159 -5.89 18.56 -10.39
CA SER A 159 -6.60 18.10 -9.19
C SER A 159 -6.50 16.58 -9.02
N ILE A 160 -6.76 16.10 -7.78
CA ILE A 160 -6.83 14.68 -7.49
C ILE A 160 -7.93 13.98 -8.27
N ASP A 161 -9.11 14.59 -8.38
CA ASP A 161 -10.25 14.02 -9.09
C ASP A 161 -9.95 13.87 -10.60
N ALA A 162 -9.37 14.90 -11.22
CA ALA A 162 -8.98 14.81 -12.63
C ALA A 162 -7.87 13.76 -12.86
N PHE A 163 -6.96 13.59 -11.90
CA PHE A 163 -5.97 12.53 -11.98
C PHE A 163 -6.58 11.15 -11.81
N ALA A 164 -7.59 11.00 -10.93
CA ALA A 164 -8.34 9.75 -10.76
C ALA A 164 -9.07 9.36 -12.06
N ASP A 165 -9.62 10.32 -12.80
CA ASP A 165 -10.18 10.07 -14.13
C ASP A 165 -9.10 9.52 -15.08
N MET A 166 -7.92 10.13 -15.13
CA MET A 166 -6.78 9.61 -15.91
C MET A 166 -6.35 8.19 -15.48
N MET A 167 -6.40 7.90 -14.18
CA MET A 167 -6.11 6.56 -13.67
C MET A 167 -7.11 5.53 -14.18
N ASN A 168 -8.40 5.86 -14.17
CA ASN A 168 -9.45 4.96 -14.65
C ASN A 168 -9.39 4.78 -16.16
N GLU A 169 -9.08 5.83 -16.93
CA GLU A 169 -8.83 5.73 -18.36
C GLU A 169 -7.63 4.84 -18.67
N LYS A 170 -6.51 5.04 -17.98
CA LYS A 170 -5.31 4.21 -18.16
C LYS A 170 -5.55 2.74 -17.77
N ALA A 171 -6.26 2.48 -16.68
CA ALA A 171 -6.63 1.13 -16.29
C ALA A 171 -7.47 0.44 -17.40
N ALA A 172 -8.45 1.15 -17.96
CA ALA A 172 -9.26 0.63 -19.08
C ALA A 172 -8.41 0.36 -20.33
N GLU A 173 -7.46 1.24 -20.69
CA GLU A 173 -6.51 1.04 -21.79
C GLU A 173 -5.66 -0.23 -21.61
N LEU A 174 -5.28 -0.54 -20.36
CA LEU A 174 -4.51 -1.73 -20.04
C LEU A 174 -5.35 -3.01 -20.01
N GLY A 175 -6.67 -2.90 -20.18
CA GLY A 175 -7.61 -4.03 -20.17
C GLY A 175 -8.17 -4.36 -18.79
N CYS A 176 -8.01 -3.49 -17.80
CA CYS A 176 -8.64 -3.64 -16.48
C CYS A 176 -10.15 -3.43 -16.60
N THR A 177 -10.93 -4.39 -16.09
CA THR A 177 -12.39 -4.37 -16.20
C THR A 177 -13.10 -4.33 -14.86
N ASN A 178 -12.37 -4.56 -13.77
CA ASN A 178 -12.91 -4.66 -12.42
C ASN A 178 -12.15 -3.76 -11.42
N SER A 179 -11.66 -2.61 -11.90
CA SER A 179 -10.93 -1.64 -11.08
C SER A 179 -11.57 -0.27 -11.14
N HIS A 180 -11.45 0.46 -10.03
CA HIS A 180 -11.82 1.85 -9.96
C HIS A 180 -10.90 2.57 -8.97
N PHE A 181 -10.36 3.72 -9.37
CA PHE A 181 -9.41 4.50 -8.60
C PHE A 181 -9.98 5.89 -8.33
N VAL A 182 -9.86 6.37 -7.09
CA VAL A 182 -10.35 7.70 -6.67
C VAL A 182 -9.24 8.59 -6.10
N ASN A 183 -8.03 8.06 -5.91
CA ASN A 183 -6.88 8.83 -5.43
C ASN A 183 -5.55 8.21 -5.93
N PRO A 184 -4.44 8.98 -5.96
CA PRO A 184 -3.16 8.53 -6.51
C PRO A 184 -2.33 7.68 -5.54
N HIS A 185 -2.71 7.56 -4.27
CA HIS A 185 -1.89 6.98 -3.21
C HIS A 185 -2.42 5.67 -2.65
N GLY A 186 -3.73 5.40 -2.78
CA GLY A 186 -4.37 4.18 -2.31
C GLY A 186 -4.84 4.22 -0.85
N LEU A 187 -4.98 5.39 -0.22
CA LEU A 187 -5.71 5.50 1.04
C LEU A 187 -7.15 5.05 0.83
N HIS A 188 -7.73 4.52 1.88
CA HIS A 188 -9.01 3.82 1.81
C HIS A 188 -10.16 4.71 1.33
N ASP A 189 -10.93 4.17 0.41
CA ASP A 189 -12.24 4.64 -0.04
C ASP A 189 -13.00 3.42 -0.55
N GLU A 190 -14.29 3.31 -0.25
CA GLU A 190 -15.13 2.17 -0.67
C GLU A 190 -15.18 2.01 -2.20
N ASN A 191 -14.98 3.11 -2.95
CA ASN A 191 -14.94 3.12 -4.40
C ASN A 191 -13.53 2.93 -4.98
N HIS A 192 -12.51 2.75 -4.14
CA HIS A 192 -11.12 2.55 -4.55
C HIS A 192 -10.75 1.08 -4.49
N TYR A 193 -10.94 0.34 -5.58
CA TYR A 193 -10.75 -1.10 -5.62
C TYR A 193 -10.08 -1.56 -6.92
N THR A 194 -9.48 -2.73 -6.86
CA THR A 194 -8.92 -3.46 -8.01
C THR A 194 -9.05 -4.96 -7.79
N THR A 195 -8.59 -5.77 -8.76
CA THR A 195 -8.48 -7.22 -8.63
C THR A 195 -7.03 -7.66 -8.81
N ALA A 196 -6.70 -8.90 -8.40
CA ALA A 196 -5.36 -9.44 -8.62
C ALA A 196 -5.00 -9.52 -10.11
N HIS A 197 -5.98 -9.83 -10.97
CA HIS A 197 -5.84 -9.82 -12.42
C HIS A 197 -5.50 -8.42 -12.95
N ASP A 198 -6.34 -7.43 -12.65
CA ASP A 198 -6.17 -6.07 -13.17
C ASP A 198 -4.87 -5.42 -12.66
N LEU A 199 -4.55 -5.63 -11.36
CA LEU A 199 -3.30 -5.15 -10.79
C LEU A 199 -2.07 -5.77 -11.47
N ALA A 200 -2.15 -7.03 -11.91
CA ALA A 200 -1.07 -7.67 -12.66
C ALA A 200 -0.91 -7.08 -14.08
N LEU A 201 -1.99 -6.65 -14.74
CA LEU A 201 -1.92 -5.92 -16.01
C LEU A 201 -1.22 -4.57 -15.84
N ILE A 202 -1.58 -3.83 -14.80
CA ILE A 202 -0.93 -2.56 -14.44
C ILE A 202 0.56 -2.80 -14.12
N ALA A 203 0.87 -3.80 -13.30
CA ALA A 203 2.24 -4.15 -12.94
C ALA A 203 3.07 -4.55 -14.18
N ARG A 204 2.49 -5.29 -15.12
CA ARG A 204 3.14 -5.64 -16.39
C ARG A 204 3.55 -4.40 -17.16
N ALA A 205 2.64 -3.44 -17.34
CA ALA A 205 2.93 -2.17 -18.02
C ALA A 205 4.02 -1.37 -17.27
N PHE A 206 3.94 -1.30 -15.95
CA PHE A 206 4.92 -0.66 -15.10
C PHE A 206 6.33 -1.25 -15.30
N PHE A 207 6.49 -2.58 -15.26
CA PHE A 207 7.79 -3.24 -15.40
C PHE A 207 8.32 -3.29 -16.84
N GLN A 208 7.50 -3.03 -17.85
CA GLN A 208 7.94 -2.81 -19.22
C GLN A 208 8.62 -1.45 -19.41
N ASN A 209 8.38 -0.50 -18.51
CA ASN A 209 9.12 0.77 -18.48
C ASN A 209 10.44 0.59 -17.70
N GLU A 210 11.57 0.67 -18.40
CA GLU A 210 12.90 0.44 -17.83
C GLU A 210 13.25 1.39 -16.67
N GLN A 211 12.80 2.65 -16.73
CA GLN A 211 13.06 3.63 -15.69
C GLN A 211 12.28 3.29 -14.42
N LEU A 212 11.00 2.95 -14.55
CA LEU A 212 10.16 2.53 -13.42
C LEU A 212 10.64 1.22 -12.82
N ALA A 213 11.01 0.24 -13.64
CA ALA A 213 11.58 -1.03 -13.18
C ALA A 213 12.85 -0.79 -12.36
N LYS A 214 13.75 0.10 -12.82
CA LYS A 214 14.96 0.48 -12.09
C LYS A 214 14.65 1.13 -10.74
N ILE A 215 13.74 2.10 -10.70
CA ILE A 215 13.35 2.79 -9.46
C ILE A 215 12.66 1.82 -8.50
N GLY A 216 11.72 1.00 -9.00
CA GLY A 216 11.02 -0.02 -8.21
C GLY A 216 11.93 -1.12 -7.65
N ASN A 217 13.14 -1.29 -8.19
CA ASN A 217 14.16 -2.22 -7.69
C ASN A 217 15.23 -1.53 -6.81
N THR A 218 15.00 -0.31 -6.37
CA THR A 218 15.95 0.44 -5.55
C THR A 218 15.74 0.15 -4.08
N GLY A 219 16.78 -0.35 -3.40
CA GLY A 219 16.74 -0.69 -1.97
C GLY A 219 16.79 0.53 -1.05
N ASN A 220 17.63 1.51 -1.38
CA ASN A 220 17.79 2.76 -0.63
C ASN A 220 17.95 3.91 -1.60
N TYR A 221 17.44 5.08 -1.24
CA TYR A 221 17.62 6.30 -2.01
C TYR A 221 18.01 7.46 -1.10
N HIS A 222 18.93 8.28 -1.55
CA HIS A 222 19.41 9.49 -0.87
C HIS A 222 18.84 10.72 -1.53
N PHE A 223 18.10 11.51 -0.78
CA PHE A 223 17.70 12.85 -1.17
C PHE A 223 18.76 13.83 -0.70
N GLU A 224 19.50 14.40 -1.65
CA GLU A 224 20.47 15.46 -1.36
C GLU A 224 19.73 16.79 -1.17
N ALA A 225 20.19 17.59 -0.22
CA ALA A 225 19.64 18.94 0.01
C ALA A 225 19.80 19.80 -1.25
N THR A 226 18.74 20.49 -1.63
CA THR A 226 18.72 21.46 -2.71
C THR A 226 18.26 22.83 -2.21
N LYS A 227 18.20 23.83 -3.07
CA LYS A 227 17.65 25.15 -2.70
C LYS A 227 16.15 25.13 -2.48
N THR A 228 15.45 24.18 -3.12
CA THR A 228 13.99 24.07 -3.12
C THR A 228 13.48 22.91 -2.28
N GLN A 229 14.37 22.04 -1.82
CA GLN A 229 14.14 20.95 -0.87
C GLN A 229 15.40 20.87 0.01
N PRO A 230 15.43 21.52 1.19
CA PRO A 230 16.66 21.75 1.96
C PRO A 230 17.10 20.59 2.84
N ASP A 231 16.30 19.52 2.93
CA ASP A 231 16.59 18.39 3.80
C ASP A 231 17.49 17.35 3.11
N ASP A 232 18.48 16.85 3.85
CA ASP A 232 19.36 15.77 3.43
C ASP A 232 18.97 14.49 4.19
N PHE A 233 18.39 13.50 3.49
CA PHE A 233 17.89 12.30 4.14
C PHE A 233 17.89 11.07 3.25
N TYR A 234 17.84 9.89 3.89
CA TYR A 234 17.74 8.60 3.23
C TYR A 234 16.38 7.97 3.44
N ILE A 235 15.88 7.30 2.41
CA ILE A 235 14.73 6.40 2.51
C ILE A 235 15.14 4.98 2.16
N ARG A 236 14.46 4.02 2.79
CA ARG A 236 14.67 2.59 2.54
C ARG A 236 13.40 1.94 2.02
N ASN A 237 13.56 1.06 1.04
CA ASN A 237 12.44 0.31 0.49
C ASN A 237 11.87 -0.64 1.54
N LYS A 238 10.56 -0.55 1.76
CA LYS A 238 9.84 -1.41 2.71
C LYS A 238 9.72 -2.87 2.23
N HIS A 239 10.03 -3.14 0.96
CA HIS A 239 10.01 -4.48 0.38
C HIS A 239 11.28 -5.25 0.75
N GLN A 240 11.16 -6.22 1.66
CA GLN A 240 12.30 -6.91 2.27
C GLN A 240 13.23 -7.61 1.26
N LEU A 241 12.70 -8.13 0.16
CA LEU A 241 13.50 -8.75 -0.91
C LEU A 241 14.31 -7.71 -1.71
N ILE A 242 13.84 -6.44 -1.79
CA ILE A 242 14.51 -5.36 -2.51
C ILE A 242 15.46 -4.61 -1.58
N SER A 243 15.09 -4.39 -0.32
CA SER A 243 15.95 -3.76 0.68
C SER A 243 17.14 -4.64 1.10
N GLY A 244 17.13 -5.92 0.73
CA GLY A 244 18.17 -6.89 1.06
C GLY A 244 18.05 -7.51 2.46
N GLU A 245 16.92 -7.30 3.15
CA GLU A 245 16.65 -7.98 4.42
C GLU A 245 16.46 -9.49 4.23
N ILE A 246 15.83 -9.87 3.11
CA ILE A 246 15.71 -11.25 2.67
C ILE A 246 16.48 -11.38 1.36
N ALA A 247 17.53 -12.19 1.35
CA ALA A 247 18.33 -12.44 0.15
C ALA A 247 17.56 -13.35 -0.81
N TYR A 248 17.28 -12.86 -2.02
CA TYR A 248 16.69 -13.63 -3.11
C TYR A 248 17.17 -13.10 -4.45
N GLU A 249 17.75 -13.98 -5.28
CA GLU A 249 18.22 -13.62 -6.61
C GLU A 249 17.06 -13.57 -7.62
N GLY A 250 17.14 -12.61 -8.56
CA GLY A 250 16.21 -12.53 -9.67
C GLY A 250 15.03 -11.57 -9.48
N ILE A 251 14.88 -10.93 -8.31
CA ILE A 251 13.87 -9.87 -8.10
C ILE A 251 14.22 -8.68 -9.01
N LYS A 252 13.21 -8.19 -9.73
CA LYS A 252 13.33 -7.05 -10.67
C LYS A 252 12.65 -5.78 -10.17
N GLY A 253 12.01 -5.84 -9.01
CA GLY A 253 11.32 -4.72 -8.40
C GLY A 253 10.03 -5.17 -7.70
N GLY A 254 9.36 -4.25 -7.03
CA GLY A 254 8.10 -4.49 -6.35
C GLY A 254 7.53 -3.25 -5.69
N LYS A 255 6.29 -3.34 -5.24
CA LYS A 255 5.63 -2.34 -4.41
C LYS A 255 4.91 -3.03 -3.26
N THR A 256 5.19 -2.57 -2.04
CA THR A 256 4.50 -3.07 -0.83
C THR A 256 3.13 -2.45 -0.66
N CYS A 257 2.24 -3.23 -0.04
CA CYS A 257 0.94 -2.82 0.44
C CYS A 257 0.93 -2.87 1.97
N LEU A 258 0.26 -1.91 2.59
CA LEU A 258 -0.12 -1.95 4.00
C LEU A 258 -1.59 -1.53 4.07
N LEU A 259 -2.44 -2.46 4.48
CA LEU A 259 -3.83 -2.22 4.83
C LEU A 259 -3.92 -2.18 6.35
N TYR A 260 -4.44 -1.08 6.89
CA TYR A 260 -4.94 -1.08 8.24
C TYR A 260 -6.35 -1.69 8.18
N THR A 261 -6.57 -2.80 8.87
CA THR A 261 -7.94 -3.22 9.19
C THR A 261 -8.50 -2.22 10.20
N SER A 262 -9.80 -1.91 10.11
CA SER A 262 -10.48 -0.97 11.02
C SER A 262 -10.28 -1.29 12.50
N ASP A 263 -9.93 -2.51 12.83
CA ASP A 263 -9.69 -2.98 14.19
C ASP A 263 -8.29 -2.62 14.73
N ALA A 264 -7.35 -2.20 13.88
CA ALA A 264 -6.02 -1.76 14.31
C ALA A 264 -5.97 -0.28 14.74
N ALA A 265 -7.03 0.50 14.49
CA ALA A 265 -7.11 1.91 14.86
C ALA A 265 -7.56 2.14 16.32
N ASP A 266 -8.14 1.13 16.96
CA ASP A 266 -8.65 1.22 18.34
C ASP A 266 -7.60 0.79 19.40
N ASP A 267 -6.40 0.34 18.98
CA ASP A 267 -5.34 -0.15 19.86
C ASP A 267 -4.12 0.80 19.97
N LEU A 268 -4.25 2.11 19.61
CA LEU A 268 -3.21 3.12 19.80
C LEU A 268 -3.56 4.16 20.85
#